data_1fac7feec4d88ae7689dab4a22defbba
#
_entry.id   1fac7feec4d88ae7689dab4a22defbba
#
_cell.length_a   1.000
_cell.length_b   1.000
_cell.length_c   1.000
_cell.angle_alpha   90.00
_cell.angle_beta   90.00
_cell.angle_gamma   90.00
#
_symmetry.space_group_name_H-M   'P 1'
#
loop_
_entity.id
_entity.type
_entity.pdbx_description
1 polymer ?
#
loop_
_entity_poly.entity_id
_entity_poly.type
_entity_poly.pdbx_seq_one_letter_code
_entity_poly.pdbx_strand_id
1 'polypeptide(L)'
;LLLQQKSQNERVSVCDFLFLFNSKLSLFFAAKLRPGPALPAHTKHNKRLIKFLQMALQDIQVSGNKDTRSGFGDGILEAARKNENVVALTADLAGSMKLQAFIKEFPERFVQVGIAEANMIGIAAGLTIGGKIPFTTTFANFSTGRVYDQIRQSVAYSNKNVKICASHAGLTLGEDGATHQILEDIGMMKMLPGMTVIVPCDYNQTKQATMAAAEYEGPLYLRFGRPVWPIFTKPEDEFVIGKAQKFSDGTDVSIFACGHMVWYAIQAGLQLQEKGISVEVINIHSIKPFDEEAVLASIKKTKCAVTAEEHNIIGGLGDSVAQVAAKNFPIPIEMVGTKDTFGESGKPVDLLKKYGLDVADIVTAAEKVMSRK
;
A
#
# COMPACT_ATOMS: atom_id res chain seq x y z
N LEU A 1 -1.33 -52.93 6.16
CA LEU A 1 -2.65 -53.25 6.81
C LEU A 1 -2.52 -53.39 8.32
N LEU A 2 -1.67 -52.62 9.02
CA LEU A 2 -1.55 -52.69 10.50
C LEU A 2 -0.97 -51.38 11.11
N LEU A 3 -1.27 -50.19 10.48
CA LEU A 3 -0.88 -48.87 11.04
C LEU A 3 -1.97 -47.81 10.83
N GLN A 4 -3.25 -48.19 10.86
CA GLN A 4 -4.39 -47.28 10.83
C GLN A 4 -5.37 -47.56 11.97
N GLN A 5 -4.89 -47.52 13.18
CA GLN A 5 -5.77 -47.42 14.38
C GLN A 5 -4.94 -46.93 15.58
N LYS A 6 -4.77 -45.63 15.71
CA LYS A 6 -4.59 -44.86 16.98
C LYS A 6 -4.28 -43.42 16.66
N SER A 7 -5.29 -42.58 16.49
CA SER A 7 -5.28 -41.13 16.86
C SER A 7 -6.67 -40.52 16.60
N GLN A 8 -7.63 -40.99 17.37
CA GLN A 8 -8.85 -40.22 17.65
C GLN A 8 -8.92 -40.11 19.16
N ASN A 9 -8.43 -38.98 19.69
CA ASN A 9 -8.90 -38.31 20.88
C ASN A 9 -7.89 -37.24 21.24
N GLU A 10 -8.43 -36.04 21.52
CA GLU A 10 -7.78 -34.81 22.00
C GLU A 10 -7.50 -33.75 20.92
N ARG A 11 -8.57 -33.19 20.34
CA ARG A 11 -8.57 -31.81 19.88
C ARG A 11 -9.20 -30.95 20.97
N VAL A 12 -8.40 -30.44 21.87
CA VAL A 12 -8.81 -29.31 22.74
C VAL A 12 -8.79 -28.07 21.84
N SER A 13 -9.93 -27.43 21.68
CA SER A 13 -10.10 -26.23 20.87
C SER A 13 -9.39 -25.05 21.54
N VAL A 14 -8.70 -24.24 20.76
CA VAL A 14 -8.06 -22.96 21.21
C VAL A 14 -9.07 -22.05 21.90
N CYS A 15 -10.37 -22.18 21.61
CA CYS A 15 -11.44 -21.45 22.29
C CYS A 15 -11.61 -21.84 23.77
N ASP A 16 -11.35 -23.09 24.14
CA ASP A 16 -11.49 -23.53 25.54
C ASP A 16 -10.34 -23.01 26.42
N PHE A 17 -9.17 -22.78 25.84
CA PHE A 17 -8.02 -22.21 26.57
C PHE A 17 -8.19 -20.70 26.87
N LEU A 18 -8.85 -19.96 25.98
CA LEU A 18 -9.14 -18.53 26.19
C LEU A 18 -10.27 -18.29 27.19
N PHE A 19 -11.22 -19.21 27.31
CA PHE A 19 -12.33 -19.08 28.25
C PHE A 19 -11.90 -19.34 29.71
N LEU A 20 -10.93 -20.23 29.92
CA LEU A 20 -10.37 -20.53 31.23
C LEU A 20 -9.40 -19.45 31.75
N PHE A 21 -8.77 -18.69 30.88
CA PHE A 21 -7.87 -17.60 31.27
C PHE A 21 -8.64 -16.33 31.69
N ASN A 22 -9.79 -16.05 31.09
CA ASN A 22 -10.60 -14.88 31.43
C ASN A 22 -11.42 -15.03 32.71
N SER A 23 -11.79 -16.26 33.09
CA SER A 23 -12.55 -16.50 34.33
C SER A 23 -11.70 -16.47 35.61
N LYS A 24 -10.38 -16.68 35.52
CA LYS A 24 -9.48 -16.61 36.69
C LYS A 24 -8.92 -15.21 36.95
N LEU A 25 -8.88 -14.32 35.94
CA LEU A 25 -8.43 -12.92 36.15
C LEU A 25 -9.52 -12.04 36.78
N SER A 26 -10.80 -12.33 36.55
CA SER A 26 -11.91 -11.56 37.12
C SER A 26 -12.14 -11.85 38.60
N LEU A 27 -11.76 -13.02 39.11
CA LEU A 27 -11.90 -13.40 40.52
C LEU A 27 -10.75 -12.91 41.42
N PHE A 28 -9.60 -12.53 40.88
CA PHE A 28 -8.47 -12.01 41.65
C PHE A 28 -8.55 -10.50 41.94
N PHE A 29 -9.38 -9.75 41.20
CA PHE A 29 -9.58 -8.31 41.42
C PHE A 29 -10.80 -7.94 42.29
N ALA A 30 -11.70 -8.90 42.58
CA ALA A 30 -12.91 -8.63 43.37
C ALA A 30 -12.71 -8.75 44.89
N ALA A 31 -11.55 -9.21 45.41
CA ALA A 31 -11.37 -9.58 46.80
C ALA A 31 -10.59 -8.57 47.65
N LYS A 32 -10.21 -7.39 47.18
CA LYS A 32 -9.46 -6.39 47.98
C LYS A 32 -9.77 -4.93 47.63
N LEU A 33 -11.01 -4.49 47.83
CA LEU A 33 -11.29 -3.05 47.91
C LEU A 33 -12.17 -2.80 49.14
N ARG A 34 -11.53 -2.43 50.26
CA ARG A 34 -12.21 -1.68 51.35
C ARG A 34 -12.44 -0.24 50.87
N PRO A 35 -13.58 0.40 51.18
CA PRO A 35 -13.84 1.78 50.79
C PRO A 35 -12.90 2.71 51.57
N GLY A 36 -11.95 3.32 50.85
CA GLY A 36 -11.14 4.43 51.33
C GLY A 36 -11.76 5.76 50.85
N PRO A 37 -11.38 6.92 51.47
CA PRO A 37 -12.03 8.21 51.24
C PRO A 37 -11.88 8.66 49.78
N ALA A 38 -12.91 9.37 49.27
CA ALA A 38 -13.02 9.88 47.93
C ALA A 38 -11.79 10.73 47.52
N LEU A 39 -11.10 10.31 46.47
CA LEU A 39 -10.03 11.08 45.83
C LEU A 39 -10.62 12.21 44.98
N PRO A 40 -10.01 13.40 45.00
CA PRO A 40 -10.51 14.54 44.21
C PRO A 40 -10.36 14.27 42.70
N ALA A 41 -11.35 14.71 41.93
CA ALA A 41 -11.44 14.56 40.49
C ALA A 41 -10.25 15.22 39.77
N HIS A 42 -9.27 14.43 39.35
CA HIS A 42 -8.21 14.84 38.44
C HIS A 42 -8.62 14.58 36.98
N THR A 43 -9.55 15.38 36.47
CA THR A 43 -10.05 15.33 35.09
C THR A 43 -9.03 15.80 34.03
N LYS A 44 -7.87 16.31 34.44
CA LYS A 44 -6.85 16.82 33.48
C LYS A 44 -5.86 15.73 33.00
N HIS A 45 -5.63 14.66 33.75
CA HIS A 45 -4.66 13.62 33.38
C HIS A 45 -5.22 12.64 32.33
N ASN A 46 -6.51 12.28 32.42
CA ASN A 46 -7.13 11.38 31.45
C ASN A 46 -7.29 12.00 30.06
N LYS A 47 -7.48 13.32 29.94
CA LYS A 47 -7.53 14.01 28.64
C LYS A 47 -6.16 14.02 27.91
N ARG A 48 -5.05 13.96 28.66
CA ARG A 48 -3.70 13.89 28.07
C ARG A 48 -3.34 12.47 27.60
N LEU A 49 -3.78 11.42 28.29
CA LEU A 49 -3.57 10.02 27.87
C LEU A 49 -4.43 9.65 26.63
N ILE A 50 -5.67 10.15 26.54
CA ILE A 50 -6.54 9.93 25.37
C ILE A 50 -6.01 10.69 24.16
N LYS A 51 -5.35 11.84 24.35
CA LYS A 51 -4.70 12.59 23.28
C LYS A 51 -3.44 11.91 22.71
N PHE A 52 -2.86 10.94 23.42
CA PHE A 52 -1.67 10.19 22.99
C PHE A 52 -1.99 9.00 22.06
N LEU A 53 -3.27 8.67 21.84
CA LEU A 53 -3.72 7.54 21.02
C LEU A 53 -4.47 7.91 19.73
N GLN A 54 -4.68 9.20 19.46
CA GLN A 54 -5.29 9.65 18.21
C GLN A 54 -4.23 10.43 17.41
N MET A 55 -3.66 9.79 16.38
CA MET A 55 -2.92 10.53 15.34
C MET A 55 -3.91 11.50 14.70
N ALA A 56 -3.63 12.81 14.84
CA ALA A 56 -4.41 13.84 14.17
C ALA A 56 -3.69 14.22 12.88
N LEU A 57 -4.44 14.42 11.79
CA LEU A 57 -3.87 14.79 10.47
C LEU A 57 -2.98 16.06 10.57
N GLN A 58 -3.33 16.99 11.46
CA GLN A 58 -2.57 18.23 11.73
C GLN A 58 -1.19 17.97 12.37
N ASP A 59 -0.94 16.79 12.92
CA ASP A 59 0.35 16.43 13.52
C ASP A 59 1.31 15.79 12.48
N ILE A 60 0.84 15.57 11.25
CA ILE A 60 1.66 15.04 10.16
C ILE A 60 2.64 16.11 9.69
N GLN A 61 3.93 15.84 9.87
CA GLN A 61 5.00 16.76 9.48
C GLN A 61 5.58 16.35 8.14
N VAL A 62 5.69 17.29 7.21
CA VAL A 62 6.45 17.12 5.97
C VAL A 62 7.93 17.36 6.26
N SER A 63 8.74 16.33 6.16
CA SER A 63 10.20 16.40 6.44
C SER A 63 11.02 16.85 5.24
N GLY A 64 10.41 17.03 4.08
CA GLY A 64 11.04 17.46 2.84
C GLY A 64 10.26 16.99 1.62
N ASN A 65 10.87 17.13 0.44
CA ASN A 65 10.30 16.66 -0.81
C ASN A 65 11.33 15.82 -1.56
N LYS A 66 10.96 14.60 -1.95
CA LYS A 66 11.82 13.69 -2.74
C LYS A 66 10.96 12.73 -3.55
N ASP A 67 11.43 12.33 -4.72
CA ASP A 67 10.69 11.39 -5.56
C ASP A 67 10.77 9.95 -5.01
N THR A 68 9.71 9.19 -5.23
CA THR A 68 9.59 7.78 -4.79
C THR A 68 10.63 6.88 -5.48
N ARG A 69 11.09 7.22 -6.68
CA ARG A 69 12.18 6.51 -7.38
C ARG A 69 13.48 6.56 -6.60
N SER A 70 13.77 7.69 -5.95
CA SER A 70 14.93 7.81 -5.05
C SER A 70 14.78 6.91 -3.83
N GLY A 71 13.55 6.75 -3.29
CA GLY A 71 13.25 5.77 -2.25
C GLY A 71 13.52 4.34 -2.70
N PHE A 72 13.11 4.00 -3.93
CA PHE A 72 13.42 2.71 -4.54
C PHE A 72 14.95 2.51 -4.71
N GLY A 73 15.66 3.49 -5.29
CA GLY A 73 17.10 3.39 -5.51
C GLY A 73 17.91 3.21 -4.22
N ASP A 74 17.54 3.96 -3.16
CA ASP A 74 18.17 3.83 -1.85
C ASP A 74 17.79 2.49 -1.17
N GLY A 75 16.55 2.03 -1.37
CA GLY A 75 16.03 0.78 -0.84
C GLY A 75 16.70 -0.46 -1.45
N ILE A 76 16.83 -0.52 -2.78
CA ILE A 76 17.47 -1.65 -3.45
C ILE A 76 18.96 -1.73 -3.15
N LEU A 77 19.64 -0.58 -3.02
CA LEU A 77 21.04 -0.53 -2.61
C LEU A 77 21.22 -1.10 -1.20
N GLU A 78 20.37 -0.70 -0.26
CA GLU A 78 20.44 -1.21 1.11
C GLU A 78 20.08 -2.70 1.18
N ALA A 79 19.08 -3.15 0.43
CA ALA A 79 18.72 -4.56 0.32
C ALA A 79 19.89 -5.39 -0.24
N ALA A 80 20.59 -4.89 -1.26
CA ALA A 80 21.75 -5.57 -1.87
C ALA A 80 22.96 -5.66 -0.93
N ARG A 81 23.14 -4.69 -0.04
CA ARG A 81 24.17 -4.74 1.01
C ARG A 81 23.88 -5.83 2.04
N LYS A 82 22.59 -6.09 2.31
CA LYS A 82 22.14 -7.11 3.28
C LYS A 82 22.06 -8.52 2.68
N ASN A 83 21.81 -8.63 1.36
CA ASN A 83 21.60 -9.91 0.69
C ASN A 83 22.31 -9.94 -0.67
N GLU A 84 23.32 -10.81 -0.80
CA GLU A 84 24.10 -10.98 -2.01
C GLU A 84 23.32 -11.54 -3.21
N ASN A 85 22.15 -12.10 -2.97
CA ASN A 85 21.30 -12.64 -4.02
C ASN A 85 20.45 -11.58 -4.72
N VAL A 86 20.39 -10.35 -4.20
CA VAL A 86 19.69 -9.24 -4.86
C VAL A 86 20.43 -8.83 -6.12
N VAL A 87 19.72 -8.86 -7.27
CA VAL A 87 20.20 -8.51 -8.61
C VAL A 87 19.25 -7.49 -9.22
N ALA A 88 19.79 -6.43 -9.83
CA ALA A 88 19.00 -5.43 -10.54
C ALA A 88 19.06 -5.65 -12.05
N LEU A 89 17.89 -5.65 -12.72
CA LEU A 89 17.78 -5.70 -14.18
C LEU A 89 17.09 -4.44 -14.68
N THR A 90 17.51 -3.89 -15.82
CA THR A 90 16.84 -2.74 -16.43
C THR A 90 16.77 -2.86 -17.95
N ALA A 91 15.71 -2.26 -18.53
CA ALA A 91 15.54 -2.11 -19.97
C ALA A 91 15.89 -0.67 -20.37
N ASP A 92 17.17 -0.33 -20.35
CA ASP A 92 17.76 0.96 -20.73
C ASP A 92 17.28 2.20 -19.94
N LEU A 93 16.83 2.00 -18.69
CA LEU A 93 16.28 3.06 -17.84
C LEU A 93 17.00 3.20 -16.49
N ALA A 94 18.26 2.77 -16.39
CA ALA A 94 19.04 2.81 -15.15
C ALA A 94 19.04 4.19 -14.45
N GLY A 95 19.15 5.27 -15.24
CA GLY A 95 19.10 6.64 -14.74
C GLY A 95 17.75 7.03 -14.16
N SER A 96 16.68 6.74 -14.87
CA SER A 96 15.29 7.02 -14.47
C SER A 96 14.89 6.22 -13.23
N MET A 97 15.43 5.01 -13.07
CA MET A 97 15.18 4.09 -11.96
C MET A 97 16.12 4.32 -10.76
N LYS A 98 17.00 5.35 -10.82
CA LYS A 98 17.92 5.70 -9.72
C LYS A 98 18.89 4.57 -9.31
N LEU A 99 19.36 3.77 -10.27
CA LEU A 99 20.22 2.62 -10.02
C LEU A 99 21.73 2.96 -9.99
N GLN A 100 22.16 4.21 -10.20
CA GLN A 100 23.56 4.58 -10.33
C GLN A 100 24.41 4.15 -9.12
N ALA A 101 23.89 4.31 -7.89
CA ALA A 101 24.59 3.90 -6.68
C ALA A 101 24.72 2.37 -6.59
N PHE A 102 23.68 1.63 -6.95
CA PHE A 102 23.71 0.17 -7.03
C PHE A 102 24.76 -0.32 -8.06
N ILE A 103 24.73 0.25 -9.28
CA ILE A 103 25.66 -0.12 -10.36
C ILE A 103 27.11 0.16 -9.95
N LYS A 104 27.37 1.27 -9.27
CA LYS A 104 28.71 1.63 -8.80
C LYS A 104 29.24 0.65 -7.75
N GLU A 105 28.38 0.19 -6.83
CA GLU A 105 28.81 -0.65 -5.70
C GLU A 105 28.78 -2.15 -6.07
N PHE A 106 27.85 -2.57 -6.92
CA PHE A 106 27.62 -3.98 -7.29
C PHE A 106 27.49 -4.18 -8.81
N PRO A 107 28.52 -3.81 -9.62
CA PRO A 107 28.45 -3.90 -11.09
C PRO A 107 28.17 -5.33 -11.58
N GLU A 108 28.67 -6.35 -10.88
CA GLU A 108 28.50 -7.77 -11.22
C GLU A 108 27.07 -8.30 -10.95
N ARG A 109 26.26 -7.53 -10.21
CA ARG A 109 24.86 -7.85 -9.91
C ARG A 109 23.88 -6.99 -10.68
N PHE A 110 24.36 -6.25 -11.69
CA PHE A 110 23.55 -5.43 -12.57
C PHE A 110 23.49 -5.99 -13.97
N VAL A 111 22.27 -6.10 -14.52
CA VAL A 111 22.02 -6.63 -15.86
C VAL A 111 21.27 -5.58 -16.70
N GLN A 112 21.93 -5.10 -17.75
CA GLN A 112 21.30 -4.26 -18.77
C GLN A 112 20.86 -5.14 -19.94
N VAL A 113 19.57 -5.10 -20.29
CA VAL A 113 19.01 -5.94 -21.37
C VAL A 113 18.69 -5.18 -22.65
N GLY A 114 18.96 -3.86 -22.67
CA GLY A 114 18.47 -2.98 -23.75
C GLY A 114 16.96 -2.74 -23.64
N ILE A 115 16.35 -2.20 -24.68
CA ILE A 115 14.88 -1.96 -24.73
C ILE A 115 14.20 -3.29 -25.10
N ALA A 116 14.22 -4.24 -24.16
CA ALA A 116 13.76 -5.61 -24.34
C ALA A 116 13.07 -6.16 -23.07
N GLU A 117 11.98 -5.54 -22.68
CA GLU A 117 11.30 -5.80 -21.41
C GLU A 117 10.79 -7.25 -21.29
N ALA A 118 10.30 -7.84 -22.39
CA ALA A 118 9.88 -9.24 -22.40
C ALA A 118 11.06 -10.19 -22.10
N ASN A 119 12.23 -9.91 -22.67
CA ASN A 119 13.47 -10.64 -22.38
C ASN A 119 13.92 -10.43 -20.92
N MET A 120 13.78 -9.19 -20.39
CA MET A 120 14.09 -8.87 -19.00
C MET A 120 13.29 -9.75 -18.02
N ILE A 121 12.00 -9.93 -18.24
CA ILE A 121 11.14 -10.79 -17.41
C ILE A 121 11.58 -12.26 -17.52
N GLY A 122 11.90 -12.74 -18.72
CA GLY A 122 12.39 -14.11 -18.93
C GLY A 122 13.73 -14.38 -18.22
N ILE A 123 14.69 -13.45 -18.33
CA ILE A 123 15.99 -13.51 -17.63
C ILE A 123 15.76 -13.50 -16.11
N ALA A 124 14.91 -12.60 -15.60
CA ALA A 124 14.60 -12.52 -14.19
C ALA A 124 14.01 -13.82 -13.66
N ALA A 125 13.04 -14.42 -14.36
CA ALA A 125 12.47 -15.72 -14.00
C ALA A 125 13.54 -16.82 -13.96
N GLY A 126 14.46 -16.83 -14.92
CA GLY A 126 15.59 -17.78 -14.97
C GLY A 126 16.56 -17.61 -13.80
N LEU A 127 16.90 -16.36 -13.42
CA LEU A 127 17.80 -16.07 -12.31
C LEU A 127 17.28 -16.60 -10.96
N THR A 128 15.96 -16.67 -10.79
CA THR A 128 15.38 -17.24 -9.55
C THR A 128 15.66 -18.73 -9.40
N ILE A 129 15.88 -19.48 -10.49
CA ILE A 129 16.25 -20.91 -10.45
C ILE A 129 17.64 -21.09 -9.80
N GLY A 130 18.52 -20.10 -10.00
CA GLY A 130 19.83 -20.03 -9.35
C GLY A 130 19.82 -19.38 -7.96
N GLY A 131 18.64 -19.19 -7.34
CA GLY A 131 18.51 -18.62 -5.99
C GLY A 131 18.68 -17.09 -5.94
N LYS A 132 18.70 -16.41 -7.08
CA LYS A 132 18.76 -14.93 -7.10
C LYS A 132 17.39 -14.30 -6.85
N ILE A 133 17.42 -13.06 -6.35
CA ILE A 133 16.24 -12.22 -6.11
C ILE A 133 16.29 -11.06 -7.11
N PRO A 134 15.77 -11.25 -8.33
CA PRO A 134 15.85 -10.24 -9.37
C PRO A 134 14.81 -9.15 -9.19
N PHE A 135 15.27 -7.90 -9.24
CA PHE A 135 14.48 -6.68 -9.31
C PHE A 135 14.49 -6.18 -10.76
N THR A 136 13.39 -6.38 -11.49
CA THR A 136 13.24 -5.82 -12.85
C THR A 136 12.76 -4.39 -12.76
N THR A 137 13.35 -3.49 -13.56
CA THR A 137 13.15 -2.05 -13.42
C THR A 137 12.93 -1.38 -14.75
N THR A 138 11.75 -0.77 -14.94
CA THR A 138 11.39 0.06 -16.08
C THR A 138 10.15 0.92 -15.74
N PHE A 139 9.56 1.62 -16.71
CA PHE A 139 8.30 2.33 -16.50
C PHE A 139 7.13 1.36 -16.35
N ALA A 140 6.11 1.76 -15.60
CA ALA A 140 5.00 0.89 -15.25
C ALA A 140 4.24 0.33 -16.46
N ASN A 141 4.04 1.12 -17.50
CA ASN A 141 3.45 0.67 -18.76
C ASN A 141 4.28 -0.45 -19.40
N PHE A 142 5.61 -0.32 -19.39
CA PHE A 142 6.51 -1.29 -19.99
C PHE A 142 6.77 -2.51 -19.10
N SER A 143 6.61 -2.33 -17.76
CA SER A 143 6.70 -3.42 -16.78
C SER A 143 5.45 -4.30 -16.72
N THR A 144 4.33 -3.88 -17.30
CA THR A 144 3.03 -4.55 -17.13
C THR A 144 2.34 -4.83 -18.46
N GLY A 145 1.78 -3.83 -19.13
CA GLY A 145 0.98 -4.01 -20.35
C GLY A 145 1.75 -4.72 -21.47
N ARG A 146 2.97 -4.25 -21.76
CA ARG A 146 3.82 -4.80 -22.83
C ARG A 146 4.26 -6.24 -22.60
N VAL A 147 4.37 -6.68 -21.34
CA VAL A 147 4.97 -7.95 -20.94
C VAL A 147 4.05 -8.83 -20.08
N TYR A 148 2.76 -8.56 -20.16
CA TYR A 148 1.77 -9.22 -19.31
C TYR A 148 1.79 -10.75 -19.43
N ASP A 149 1.91 -11.28 -20.65
CA ASP A 149 1.97 -12.72 -20.86
C ASP A 149 3.23 -13.35 -20.24
N GLN A 150 4.40 -12.70 -20.37
CA GLN A 150 5.65 -13.19 -19.77
C GLN A 150 5.54 -13.17 -18.24
N ILE A 151 4.95 -12.14 -17.65
CA ILE A 151 4.70 -12.09 -16.20
C ILE A 151 3.76 -13.22 -15.78
N ARG A 152 2.65 -13.38 -16.51
CA ARG A 152 1.66 -14.40 -16.21
C ARG A 152 2.25 -15.81 -16.23
N GLN A 153 2.97 -16.15 -17.29
CA GLN A 153 3.49 -17.52 -17.51
C GLN A 153 4.78 -17.77 -16.71
N SER A 154 5.78 -16.89 -16.87
CA SER A 154 7.11 -17.15 -16.36
C SER A 154 7.30 -16.72 -14.90
N VAL A 155 6.46 -15.84 -14.37
CA VAL A 155 6.60 -15.31 -13.01
C VAL A 155 5.46 -15.78 -12.12
N ALA A 156 4.21 -15.38 -12.39
CA ALA A 156 3.08 -15.66 -11.52
C ALA A 156 2.69 -17.14 -11.50
N TYR A 157 2.42 -17.75 -12.67
CA TYR A 157 2.05 -19.15 -12.77
C TYR A 157 3.15 -20.08 -12.25
N SER A 158 4.42 -19.74 -12.52
CA SER A 158 5.59 -20.50 -12.08
C SER A 158 6.01 -20.16 -10.65
N ASN A 159 5.30 -19.28 -9.94
CA ASN A 159 5.59 -18.80 -8.58
C ASN A 159 7.06 -18.41 -8.38
N LYS A 160 7.60 -17.58 -9.28
CA LYS A 160 9.00 -17.15 -9.24
C LYS A 160 9.18 -15.91 -8.38
N ASN A 161 10.26 -15.89 -7.60
CA ASN A 161 10.62 -14.81 -6.68
C ASN A 161 11.16 -13.57 -7.41
N VAL A 162 10.38 -13.00 -8.33
CA VAL A 162 10.72 -11.82 -9.13
C VAL A 162 10.05 -10.57 -8.55
N LYS A 163 10.82 -9.49 -8.38
CA LYS A 163 10.34 -8.18 -7.95
C LYS A 163 10.21 -7.27 -9.17
N ILE A 164 8.98 -7.03 -9.61
CA ILE A 164 8.66 -6.17 -10.76
C ILE A 164 8.51 -4.75 -10.24
N CYS A 165 9.55 -3.91 -10.42
CA CYS A 165 9.61 -2.55 -9.88
C CYS A 165 9.34 -1.53 -10.99
N ALA A 166 8.21 -0.87 -10.88
CA ALA A 166 7.58 -0.10 -11.93
C ALA A 166 7.45 1.38 -11.53
N SER A 167 8.22 2.24 -12.15
CA SER A 167 8.14 3.68 -11.94
C SER A 167 7.26 4.37 -12.98
N HIS A 168 7.06 5.67 -12.81
CA HIS A 168 6.31 6.49 -13.77
C HIS A 168 4.86 6.00 -13.96
N ALA A 169 4.27 5.41 -12.93
CA ALA A 169 2.89 4.95 -12.95
C ALA A 169 1.91 6.13 -12.85
N GLY A 170 0.74 5.98 -13.47
CA GLY A 170 -0.34 6.96 -13.37
C GLY A 170 -0.20 8.16 -14.33
N LEU A 171 -1.04 9.17 -14.10
CA LEU A 171 -1.06 10.44 -14.85
C LEU A 171 0.19 11.28 -14.57
N THR A 172 0.74 11.18 -13.35
CA THR A 172 1.89 11.97 -12.91
C THR A 172 3.21 11.58 -13.58
N LEU A 173 3.21 10.60 -14.48
CA LEU A 173 4.28 10.47 -15.48
C LEU A 173 4.45 11.80 -16.22
N GLY A 174 3.36 12.45 -16.62
CA GLY A 174 3.36 13.83 -17.07
C GLY A 174 3.48 13.98 -18.60
N GLU A 175 4.51 14.69 -19.03
CA GLU A 175 4.64 15.22 -20.39
C GLU A 175 4.74 14.15 -21.49
N ASP A 176 5.24 12.95 -21.17
CA ASP A 176 5.37 11.84 -22.13
C ASP A 176 4.00 11.31 -22.60
N GLY A 177 2.93 11.59 -21.84
CA GLY A 177 1.55 11.38 -22.25
C GLY A 177 1.07 9.93 -22.27
N ALA A 178 -0.09 9.72 -22.88
CA ALA A 178 -0.87 8.47 -22.81
C ALA A 178 -0.12 7.20 -23.25
N THR A 179 0.84 7.30 -24.16
CA THR A 179 1.62 6.15 -24.63
C THR A 179 2.61 5.60 -23.59
N HIS A 180 2.91 6.41 -22.58
CA HIS A 180 3.85 6.07 -21.48
C HIS A 180 3.12 5.97 -20.13
N GLN A 181 2.04 6.72 -19.94
CA GLN A 181 1.16 6.58 -18.79
C GLN A 181 0.49 5.21 -18.76
N ILE A 182 0.18 4.71 -17.57
CA ILE A 182 -0.66 3.53 -17.40
C ILE A 182 -1.61 3.76 -16.23
N LEU A 183 -2.88 3.45 -16.43
CA LEU A 183 -3.97 3.68 -15.47
C LEU A 183 -4.72 2.39 -15.15
N GLU A 184 -4.22 1.24 -15.59
CA GLU A 184 -4.83 -0.08 -15.43
C GLU A 184 -3.87 -1.13 -14.84
N ASP A 185 -2.65 -0.74 -14.51
CA ASP A 185 -1.58 -1.64 -14.07
C ASP A 185 -1.87 -2.34 -12.74
N ILE A 186 -2.48 -1.64 -11.78
CA ILE A 186 -2.92 -2.26 -10.51
C ILE A 186 -3.93 -3.36 -10.80
N GLY A 187 -4.92 -3.09 -11.63
CA GLY A 187 -5.93 -4.05 -12.04
C GLY A 187 -5.33 -5.28 -12.68
N MET A 188 -4.45 -5.09 -13.67
CA MET A 188 -3.76 -6.17 -14.39
C MET A 188 -2.97 -7.06 -13.43
N MET A 189 -2.17 -6.46 -12.53
CA MET A 189 -1.30 -7.22 -11.63
C MET A 189 -2.07 -7.91 -10.51
N LYS A 190 -3.09 -7.26 -9.93
CA LYS A 190 -3.86 -7.90 -8.86
C LYS A 190 -4.69 -9.09 -9.33
N MET A 191 -5.06 -9.17 -10.61
CA MET A 191 -5.79 -10.32 -11.17
C MET A 191 -4.92 -11.59 -11.25
N LEU A 192 -3.60 -11.47 -11.30
CA LEU A 192 -2.72 -12.64 -11.38
C LEU A 192 -2.70 -13.40 -10.05
N PRO A 193 -3.02 -14.71 -10.02
CA PRO A 193 -2.89 -15.53 -8.82
C PRO A 193 -1.46 -15.47 -8.27
N GLY A 194 -1.31 -15.40 -6.94
CA GLY A 194 -0.02 -15.36 -6.25
C GLY A 194 0.75 -14.04 -6.34
N MET A 195 0.40 -13.12 -7.24
CA MET A 195 1.07 -11.82 -7.36
C MET A 195 0.75 -10.95 -6.14
N THR A 196 1.78 -10.39 -5.51
CA THR A 196 1.67 -9.33 -4.50
C THR A 196 1.72 -7.98 -5.20
N VAL A 197 0.92 -6.99 -4.75
CA VAL A 197 0.83 -5.66 -5.36
C VAL A 197 0.96 -4.59 -4.29
N ILE A 198 2.02 -3.77 -4.38
CA ILE A 198 2.39 -2.74 -3.40
C ILE A 198 2.45 -1.37 -4.09
N VAL A 199 1.83 -0.36 -3.46
CA VAL A 199 1.74 1.02 -3.98
C VAL A 199 2.10 2.00 -2.86
N PRO A 200 3.39 2.21 -2.55
CA PRO A 200 3.83 3.10 -1.48
C PRO A 200 3.54 4.57 -1.80
N CYS A 201 3.38 5.39 -0.77
CA CYS A 201 2.86 6.74 -0.88
C CYS A 201 3.92 7.86 -0.97
N ASP A 202 5.13 7.64 -0.44
CA ASP A 202 6.22 8.61 -0.46
C ASP A 202 7.60 7.95 -0.51
N TYR A 203 8.65 8.77 -0.39
CA TYR A 203 10.04 8.31 -0.43
C TYR A 203 10.36 7.28 0.65
N ASN A 204 10.03 7.56 1.92
CA ASN A 204 10.37 6.67 3.03
C ASN A 204 9.64 5.33 2.90
N GLN A 205 8.34 5.37 2.63
CA GLN A 205 7.55 4.15 2.46
C GLN A 205 8.01 3.35 1.23
N THR A 206 8.43 4.01 0.13
CA THR A 206 8.98 3.30 -1.03
C THR A 206 10.30 2.61 -0.70
N LYS A 207 11.18 3.25 0.09
CA LYS A 207 12.41 2.64 0.56
C LYS A 207 12.12 1.40 1.41
N GLN A 208 11.22 1.51 2.37
CA GLN A 208 10.81 0.40 3.25
C GLN A 208 10.16 -0.74 2.45
N ALA A 209 9.26 -0.41 1.52
CA ALA A 209 8.60 -1.39 0.64
C ALA A 209 9.60 -2.15 -0.23
N THR A 210 10.65 -1.46 -0.73
CA THR A 210 11.71 -2.08 -1.53
C THR A 210 12.53 -3.07 -0.71
N MET A 211 12.87 -2.69 0.54
CA MET A 211 13.59 -3.57 1.45
C MET A 211 12.73 -4.78 1.85
N ALA A 212 11.45 -4.56 2.19
CA ALA A 212 10.53 -5.64 2.50
C ALA A 212 10.31 -6.57 1.30
N ALA A 213 10.31 -6.04 0.07
CA ALA A 213 10.22 -6.85 -1.13
C ALA A 213 11.42 -7.81 -1.29
N ALA A 214 12.63 -7.43 -0.87
CA ALA A 214 13.79 -8.31 -0.92
C ALA A 214 13.71 -9.49 0.06
N GLU A 215 12.98 -9.32 1.15
CA GLU A 215 12.76 -10.35 2.17
C GLU A 215 11.51 -11.21 1.89
N TYR A 216 10.59 -10.70 1.07
CA TYR A 216 9.34 -11.38 0.72
C TYR A 216 9.60 -12.48 -0.32
N GLU A 217 9.11 -13.70 -0.08
CA GLU A 217 9.21 -14.81 -1.02
C GLU A 217 7.99 -14.84 -1.94
N GLY A 218 8.23 -14.83 -3.25
CA GLY A 218 7.18 -14.87 -4.27
C GLY A 218 7.17 -13.68 -5.23
N PRO A 219 6.28 -13.72 -6.25
CA PRO A 219 6.14 -12.64 -7.22
C PRO A 219 5.56 -11.37 -6.59
N LEU A 220 6.18 -10.22 -6.88
CA LEU A 220 5.77 -8.94 -6.31
C LEU A 220 5.87 -7.82 -7.34
N TYR A 221 4.82 -7.04 -7.46
CA TYR A 221 4.74 -5.80 -8.21
C TYR A 221 4.81 -4.60 -7.27
N LEU A 222 5.86 -3.78 -7.41
CA LEU A 222 6.08 -2.55 -6.65
C LEU A 222 5.87 -1.36 -7.57
N ARG A 223 4.81 -0.59 -7.35
CA ARG A 223 4.35 0.53 -8.17
C ARG A 223 4.67 1.86 -7.54
N PHE A 224 5.34 2.77 -8.26
CA PHE A 224 5.63 4.11 -7.75
C PHE A 224 5.68 5.17 -8.86
N GLY A 225 5.53 6.44 -8.47
CA GLY A 225 5.42 7.56 -9.41
C GLY A 225 6.76 8.16 -9.83
N ARG A 226 6.67 9.26 -10.63
CA ARG A 226 7.81 10.02 -11.17
C ARG A 226 8.12 11.30 -10.37
N PRO A 227 7.10 12.13 -10.01
CA PRO A 227 7.38 13.48 -9.52
C PRO A 227 8.04 13.49 -8.14
N VAL A 228 8.65 14.64 -7.84
CA VAL A 228 9.03 14.98 -6.46
C VAL A 228 7.74 15.14 -5.66
N TRP A 229 7.70 14.52 -4.48
CA TRP A 229 6.51 14.43 -3.65
C TRP A 229 6.84 14.73 -2.19
N PRO A 230 5.90 15.25 -1.38
CA PRO A 230 6.11 15.44 0.04
C PRO A 230 6.49 14.14 0.75
N ILE A 231 7.44 14.21 1.68
CA ILE A 231 7.79 13.12 2.59
C ILE A 231 7.03 13.34 3.89
N PHE A 232 6.04 12.51 4.15
CA PHE A 232 5.15 12.62 5.31
C PHE A 232 5.08 11.35 6.17
N THR A 233 5.65 10.23 5.70
CA THR A 233 5.94 9.06 6.54
C THR A 233 7.32 9.21 7.20
N LYS A 234 7.56 8.43 8.26
CA LYS A 234 8.83 8.45 9.00
C LYS A 234 9.68 7.25 8.62
N PRO A 235 11.03 7.38 8.68
CA PRO A 235 11.92 6.24 8.44
C PRO A 235 11.72 5.08 9.40
N GLU A 236 11.23 5.35 10.61
CA GLU A 236 10.95 4.36 11.67
C GLU A 236 9.53 3.79 11.62
N ASP A 237 8.65 4.28 10.74
CA ASP A 237 7.31 3.72 10.59
C ASP A 237 7.42 2.24 10.16
N GLU A 238 6.62 1.39 10.77
CA GLU A 238 6.59 -0.02 10.42
C GLU A 238 5.92 -0.23 9.05
N PHE A 239 6.58 -0.95 8.16
CA PHE A 239 6.02 -1.36 6.86
C PHE A 239 5.78 -2.87 6.84
N VAL A 240 4.51 -3.27 6.81
CA VAL A 240 4.12 -4.69 6.77
C VAL A 240 3.29 -4.96 5.53
N ILE A 241 3.76 -5.86 4.66
CA ILE A 241 3.01 -6.28 3.48
C ILE A 241 1.67 -6.90 3.92
N GLY A 242 0.57 -6.41 3.35
CA GLY A 242 -0.78 -6.86 3.67
C GLY A 242 -1.44 -6.13 4.85
N LYS A 243 -0.79 -5.12 5.44
CA LYS A 243 -1.38 -4.27 6.47
C LYS A 243 -1.57 -2.84 5.97
N ALA A 244 -2.66 -2.21 6.38
CA ALA A 244 -2.95 -0.81 6.10
C ALA A 244 -2.28 0.10 7.13
N GLN A 245 -1.96 1.33 6.74
CA GLN A 245 -1.44 2.37 7.64
C GLN A 245 -2.50 3.45 7.87
N LYS A 246 -2.87 3.67 9.12
CA LYS A 246 -3.85 4.69 9.49
C LYS A 246 -3.15 6.01 9.78
N PHE A 247 -3.64 7.11 9.19
CA PHE A 247 -3.18 8.48 9.42
C PHE A 247 -4.09 9.29 10.34
N SER A 248 -5.38 8.98 10.40
CA SER A 248 -6.31 9.58 11.39
C SER A 248 -7.44 8.63 11.74
N ASP A 249 -7.99 8.80 12.95
CA ASP A 249 -9.27 8.22 13.34
C ASP A 249 -10.40 9.19 13.03
N GLY A 250 -11.54 8.64 12.58
CA GLY A 250 -12.73 9.41 12.30
C GLY A 250 -14.00 8.56 12.35
N THR A 251 -15.16 9.21 12.46
CA THR A 251 -16.45 8.53 12.62
C THR A 251 -17.46 8.85 11.52
N ASP A 252 -17.20 9.89 10.70
CA ASP A 252 -18.19 10.34 9.72
C ASP A 252 -17.95 9.76 8.34
N VAL A 253 -16.71 9.69 7.87
CA VAL A 253 -16.36 9.15 6.57
C VAL A 253 -14.97 8.51 6.61
N SER A 254 -14.79 7.39 5.89
CA SER A 254 -13.48 6.78 5.63
C SER A 254 -12.95 7.24 4.28
N ILE A 255 -11.67 7.60 4.21
CA ILE A 255 -10.95 7.83 2.95
C ILE A 255 -9.83 6.80 2.85
N PHE A 256 -9.97 5.87 1.90
CA PHE A 256 -8.95 4.89 1.56
C PHE A 256 -8.16 5.38 0.36
N ALA A 257 -6.84 5.50 0.48
CA ALA A 257 -5.99 5.96 -0.61
C ALA A 257 -4.75 5.09 -0.78
N CYS A 258 -4.12 5.12 -1.95
CA CYS A 258 -2.83 4.49 -2.19
C CYS A 258 -1.91 5.39 -3.03
N GLY A 259 -0.60 5.14 -2.96
CA GLY A 259 0.39 5.91 -3.71
C GLY A 259 0.34 7.41 -3.41
N HIS A 260 0.59 8.23 -4.41
CA HIS A 260 0.60 9.69 -4.27
C HIS A 260 -0.73 10.27 -3.77
N MET A 261 -1.85 9.59 -4.02
CA MET A 261 -3.17 10.06 -3.58
C MET A 261 -3.36 10.05 -2.07
N VAL A 262 -2.49 9.37 -1.31
CA VAL A 262 -2.51 9.42 0.17
C VAL A 262 -2.25 10.83 0.68
N TRP A 263 -1.32 11.56 0.06
CA TRP A 263 -1.10 12.96 0.42
C TRP A 263 -2.34 13.84 0.18
N TYR A 264 -3.00 13.66 -0.94
CA TYR A 264 -4.23 14.39 -1.26
C TYR A 264 -5.39 13.98 -0.33
N ALA A 265 -5.47 12.72 0.06
CA ALA A 265 -6.44 12.25 1.06
C ALA A 265 -6.20 12.89 2.44
N ILE A 266 -4.94 13.08 2.87
CA ILE A 266 -4.57 13.80 4.08
C ILE A 266 -5.02 15.27 4.00
N GLN A 267 -4.71 15.95 2.89
CA GLN A 267 -5.11 17.36 2.69
C GLN A 267 -6.63 17.52 2.64
N ALA A 268 -7.34 16.61 1.97
CA ALA A 268 -8.80 16.59 1.95
C ALA A 268 -9.38 16.34 3.35
N GLY A 269 -8.78 15.44 4.11
CA GLY A 269 -9.16 15.16 5.50
C GLY A 269 -9.03 16.41 6.39
N LEU A 270 -7.94 17.19 6.25
CA LEU A 270 -7.77 18.47 6.97
C LEU A 270 -8.87 19.47 6.62
N GLN A 271 -9.19 19.67 5.33
CA GLN A 271 -10.27 20.56 4.89
C GLN A 271 -11.65 20.12 5.40
N LEU A 272 -11.91 18.81 5.45
CA LEU A 272 -13.15 18.26 6.00
C LEU A 272 -13.23 18.47 7.52
N GLN A 273 -12.12 18.32 8.24
CA GLN A 273 -12.04 18.61 9.69
C GLN A 273 -12.30 20.09 10.00
N GLU A 274 -11.86 21.02 9.16
CA GLU A 274 -12.21 22.45 9.28
C GLU A 274 -13.72 22.70 9.16
N LYS A 275 -14.44 21.84 8.43
CA LYS A 275 -15.90 21.84 8.31
C LYS A 275 -16.61 21.07 9.44
N GLY A 276 -15.87 20.57 10.43
CA GLY A 276 -16.40 19.80 11.55
C GLY A 276 -16.69 18.32 11.25
N ILE A 277 -16.20 17.78 10.14
CA ILE A 277 -16.40 16.39 9.73
C ILE A 277 -15.26 15.52 10.28
N SER A 278 -15.59 14.43 10.95
CA SER A 278 -14.65 13.50 11.54
C SER A 278 -14.21 12.45 10.51
N VAL A 279 -12.99 12.57 9.99
CA VAL A 279 -12.47 11.79 8.86
C VAL A 279 -11.44 10.75 9.31
N GLU A 280 -11.63 9.50 8.89
CA GLU A 280 -10.61 8.46 8.98
C GLU A 280 -9.85 8.34 7.66
N VAL A 281 -8.54 8.62 7.67
CA VAL A 281 -7.67 8.49 6.49
C VAL A 281 -6.77 7.26 6.64
N ILE A 282 -6.85 6.35 5.67
CA ILE A 282 -6.16 5.06 5.66
C ILE A 282 -5.40 4.89 4.34
N ASN A 283 -4.09 4.68 4.45
CA ASN A 283 -3.24 4.30 3.34
C ASN A 283 -3.30 2.78 3.14
N ILE A 284 -3.77 2.36 1.99
CA ILE A 284 -3.79 0.97 1.54
C ILE A 284 -2.59 0.76 0.60
N HIS A 285 -1.40 0.76 1.16
CA HIS A 285 -0.18 0.53 0.36
C HIS A 285 -0.05 -0.91 -0.17
N SER A 286 -0.75 -1.87 0.41
CA SER A 286 -0.83 -3.25 -0.07
C SER A 286 -2.20 -3.50 -0.70
N ILE A 287 -2.24 -3.48 -2.04
CA ILE A 287 -3.47 -3.79 -2.77
C ILE A 287 -3.72 -5.29 -2.78
N LYS A 288 -2.63 -6.08 -2.72
CA LYS A 288 -2.69 -7.54 -2.61
C LYS A 288 -1.39 -8.06 -1.96
N PRO A 289 -1.48 -8.79 -0.84
CA PRO A 289 -2.69 -9.12 -0.09
C PRO A 289 -3.37 -7.87 0.47
N PHE A 290 -4.69 -7.90 0.58
CA PHE A 290 -5.50 -6.76 1.01
C PHE A 290 -5.83 -6.85 2.50
N ASP A 291 -5.75 -5.74 3.24
CA ASP A 291 -6.15 -5.70 4.67
C ASP A 291 -7.67 -5.54 4.79
N GLU A 292 -8.38 -6.65 4.54
CA GLU A 292 -9.85 -6.68 4.64
C GLU A 292 -10.34 -6.34 6.05
N GLU A 293 -9.57 -6.72 7.09
CA GLU A 293 -9.91 -6.47 8.48
C GLU A 293 -9.92 -4.97 8.80
N ALA A 294 -8.86 -4.24 8.41
CA ALA A 294 -8.76 -2.80 8.60
C ALA A 294 -9.86 -2.05 7.85
N VAL A 295 -10.13 -2.43 6.59
CA VAL A 295 -11.20 -1.84 5.77
C VAL A 295 -12.56 -2.10 6.40
N LEU A 296 -12.86 -3.33 6.81
CA LEU A 296 -14.13 -3.70 7.40
C LEU A 296 -14.36 -2.99 8.75
N ALA A 297 -13.33 -2.89 9.59
CA ALA A 297 -13.41 -2.16 10.86
C ALA A 297 -13.74 -0.67 10.62
N SER A 298 -13.11 -0.05 9.64
CA SER A 298 -13.33 1.34 9.25
C SER A 298 -14.75 1.58 8.73
N ILE A 299 -15.20 0.81 7.73
CA ILE A 299 -16.52 1.01 7.12
C ILE A 299 -17.71 0.71 8.05
N LYS A 300 -17.53 -0.21 9.00
CA LYS A 300 -18.54 -0.45 10.06
C LYS A 300 -18.71 0.77 10.97
N LYS A 301 -17.63 1.51 11.23
CA LYS A 301 -17.64 2.71 12.06
C LYS A 301 -18.22 3.90 11.32
N THR A 302 -17.72 4.19 10.12
CA THR A 302 -18.03 5.41 9.36
C THR A 302 -19.29 5.27 8.48
N LYS A 303 -19.66 4.06 8.05
CA LYS A 303 -20.84 3.70 7.23
C LYS A 303 -20.88 4.32 5.85
N CYS A 304 -19.82 4.98 5.41
CA CYS A 304 -19.63 5.45 4.04
C CYS A 304 -18.12 5.63 3.77
N ALA A 305 -17.71 5.54 2.51
CA ALA A 305 -16.30 5.64 2.17
C ALA A 305 -16.04 6.36 0.85
N VAL A 306 -14.85 6.96 0.76
CA VAL A 306 -14.23 7.43 -0.47
C VAL A 306 -12.99 6.60 -0.73
N THR A 307 -12.73 6.20 -1.98
CA THR A 307 -11.44 5.67 -2.40
C THR A 307 -10.73 6.67 -3.31
N ALA A 308 -9.40 6.79 -3.17
CA ALA A 308 -8.60 7.71 -3.98
C ALA A 308 -7.35 7.01 -4.52
N GLU A 309 -7.24 6.93 -5.84
CA GLU A 309 -6.17 6.24 -6.54
C GLU A 309 -5.82 6.94 -7.86
N GLU A 310 -4.54 6.99 -8.18
CA GLU A 310 -4.06 7.47 -9.48
C GLU A 310 -4.08 6.31 -10.50
N HIS A 311 -5.28 5.83 -10.79
CA HIS A 311 -5.58 4.65 -11.58
C HIS A 311 -7.03 4.78 -12.09
N ASN A 312 -7.43 3.94 -13.06
CA ASN A 312 -8.82 3.82 -13.43
C ASN A 312 -9.64 3.32 -12.23
N ILE A 313 -10.83 3.87 -12.02
CA ILE A 313 -11.77 3.39 -10.97
C ILE A 313 -12.15 1.92 -11.16
N ILE A 314 -12.01 1.39 -12.39
CA ILE A 314 -12.27 -0.01 -12.73
C ILE A 314 -11.01 -0.84 -12.44
N GLY A 315 -11.13 -1.86 -11.63
CA GLY A 315 -10.07 -2.83 -11.36
C GLY A 315 -9.04 -2.42 -10.30
N GLY A 316 -9.09 -1.18 -9.75
CA GLY A 316 -8.11 -0.65 -8.81
C GLY A 316 -8.42 -0.92 -7.32
N LEU A 317 -8.01 0.05 -6.48
CA LEU A 317 -8.28 0.09 -5.04
C LEU A 317 -9.79 0.15 -4.75
N GLY A 318 -10.52 0.99 -5.51
CA GLY A 318 -11.96 1.18 -5.33
C GLY A 318 -12.73 -0.13 -5.43
N ASP A 319 -12.42 -0.96 -6.43
CA ASP A 319 -13.02 -2.29 -6.57
C ASP A 319 -12.68 -3.22 -5.41
N SER A 320 -11.46 -3.15 -4.86
CA SER A 320 -11.08 -3.98 -3.71
C SER A 320 -11.88 -3.62 -2.46
N VAL A 321 -12.03 -2.31 -2.18
CA VAL A 321 -12.88 -1.82 -1.07
C VAL A 321 -14.34 -2.17 -1.29
N ALA A 322 -14.85 -1.99 -2.51
CA ALA A 322 -16.24 -2.34 -2.86
C ALA A 322 -16.54 -3.83 -2.67
N GLN A 323 -15.59 -4.72 -3.03
CA GLN A 323 -15.73 -6.16 -2.81
C GLN A 323 -15.81 -6.52 -1.32
N VAL A 324 -14.98 -5.91 -0.47
CA VAL A 324 -15.03 -6.12 0.99
C VAL A 324 -16.37 -5.63 1.54
N ALA A 325 -16.81 -4.44 1.13
CA ALA A 325 -18.09 -3.87 1.55
C ALA A 325 -19.27 -4.75 1.12
N ALA A 326 -19.33 -5.12 -0.17
CA ALA A 326 -20.43 -5.91 -0.70
C ALA A 326 -20.59 -7.28 -0.02
N LYS A 327 -19.46 -7.94 0.32
CA LYS A 327 -19.47 -9.25 0.96
C LYS A 327 -19.84 -9.22 2.45
N ASN A 328 -19.47 -8.13 3.16
CA ASN A 328 -19.48 -8.15 4.62
C ASN A 328 -20.38 -7.08 5.25
N PHE A 329 -20.34 -5.85 4.72
CA PHE A 329 -21.08 -4.70 5.26
C PHE A 329 -21.31 -3.65 4.17
N PRO A 330 -22.39 -3.75 3.38
CA PRO A 330 -22.68 -2.83 2.28
C PRO A 330 -22.87 -1.40 2.75
N ILE A 331 -22.16 -0.48 2.12
CA ILE A 331 -22.18 0.96 2.36
C ILE A 331 -22.13 1.74 1.05
N PRO A 332 -22.55 3.01 1.01
CA PRO A 332 -22.25 3.89 -0.12
C PRO A 332 -20.75 4.15 -0.22
N ILE A 333 -20.24 4.11 -1.47
CA ILE A 333 -18.85 4.40 -1.80
C ILE A 333 -18.81 5.37 -2.98
N GLU A 334 -17.95 6.40 -2.89
CA GLU A 334 -17.55 7.24 -4.02
C GLU A 334 -16.08 6.92 -4.38
N MET A 335 -15.79 6.86 -5.68
CA MET A 335 -14.46 6.51 -6.17
C MET A 335 -13.83 7.71 -6.88
N VAL A 336 -12.66 8.16 -6.40
CA VAL A 336 -11.83 9.19 -7.01
C VAL A 336 -10.68 8.50 -7.73
N GLY A 337 -10.70 8.59 -9.06
CA GLY A 337 -9.77 7.97 -10.00
C GLY A 337 -10.14 8.37 -11.42
N THR A 338 -9.39 7.92 -12.42
CA THR A 338 -9.74 8.17 -13.82
C THR A 338 -10.99 7.37 -14.23
N LYS A 339 -11.84 7.99 -15.05
CA LYS A 339 -13.17 7.47 -15.37
C LYS A 339 -13.20 6.89 -16.79
N ASP A 340 -12.63 5.68 -16.92
CA ASP A 340 -12.59 4.93 -18.18
C ASP A 340 -12.06 5.77 -19.35
N THR A 341 -10.89 6.39 -19.15
CA THR A 341 -10.24 7.25 -20.13
C THR A 341 -8.73 7.10 -20.07
N PHE A 342 -8.07 7.27 -21.22
CA PHE A 342 -6.62 7.41 -21.27
C PHE A 342 -6.19 8.79 -20.77
N GLY A 343 -4.93 8.89 -20.34
CA GLY A 343 -4.32 10.16 -20.01
C GLY A 343 -3.91 10.97 -21.25
N GLU A 344 -3.14 12.02 -21.02
CA GLU A 344 -2.59 12.90 -22.06
C GLU A 344 -1.29 13.55 -21.59
N SER A 345 -0.60 14.24 -22.49
CA SER A 345 0.59 15.03 -22.16
C SER A 345 0.21 16.28 -21.37
N GLY A 346 0.91 16.54 -20.28
CA GLY A 346 0.68 17.69 -19.44
C GLY A 346 1.57 17.71 -18.20
N LYS A 347 1.51 18.78 -17.40
CA LYS A 347 2.19 18.82 -16.13
C LYS A 347 1.46 17.92 -15.11
N PRO A 348 2.18 17.15 -14.28
CA PRO A 348 1.56 16.20 -13.35
C PRO A 348 0.40 16.76 -12.53
N VAL A 349 0.57 17.92 -11.89
CA VAL A 349 -0.48 18.54 -11.06
C VAL A 349 -1.69 19.00 -11.87
N ASP A 350 -1.46 19.54 -13.08
CA ASP A 350 -2.54 19.98 -13.97
C ASP A 350 -3.37 18.80 -14.46
N LEU A 351 -2.71 17.67 -14.73
CA LEU A 351 -3.38 16.43 -15.11
C LEU A 351 -4.23 15.87 -13.96
N LEU A 352 -3.69 15.78 -12.74
CA LEU A 352 -4.48 15.34 -11.59
C LEU A 352 -5.74 16.18 -11.43
N LYS A 353 -5.62 17.51 -11.52
CA LYS A 353 -6.76 18.42 -11.43
C LYS A 353 -7.75 18.22 -12.58
N LYS A 354 -7.26 18.11 -13.83
CA LYS A 354 -8.11 17.94 -15.01
C LYS A 354 -8.93 16.67 -14.98
N TYR A 355 -8.33 15.59 -14.45
CA TYR A 355 -8.97 14.26 -14.38
C TYR A 355 -9.78 14.03 -13.10
N GLY A 356 -9.93 15.05 -12.24
CA GLY A 356 -10.75 14.94 -11.02
C GLY A 356 -10.08 14.12 -9.92
N LEU A 357 -8.76 14.23 -9.80
CA LEU A 357 -7.96 13.58 -8.77
C LEU A 357 -7.32 14.61 -7.80
N ASP A 358 -7.89 15.81 -7.70
CA ASP A 358 -7.39 16.85 -6.80
C ASP A 358 -8.00 16.71 -5.38
N VAL A 359 -7.46 17.46 -4.44
CA VAL A 359 -7.97 17.54 -3.06
C VAL A 359 -9.45 17.92 -3.03
N ALA A 360 -9.85 18.90 -3.85
CA ALA A 360 -11.25 19.34 -3.95
C ALA A 360 -12.20 18.23 -4.43
N ASP A 361 -11.74 17.33 -5.30
CA ASP A 361 -12.53 16.20 -5.78
C ASP A 361 -12.77 15.18 -4.69
N ILE A 362 -11.76 14.92 -3.84
CA ILE A 362 -11.89 14.01 -2.68
C ILE A 362 -12.86 14.62 -1.65
N VAL A 363 -12.76 15.92 -1.37
CA VAL A 363 -13.69 16.63 -0.48
C VAL A 363 -15.13 16.53 -1.00
N THR A 364 -15.34 16.81 -2.27
CA THR A 364 -16.65 16.71 -2.92
C THR A 364 -17.21 15.30 -2.87
N ALA A 365 -16.37 14.29 -3.13
CA ALA A 365 -16.75 12.88 -3.03
C ALA A 365 -17.15 12.50 -1.58
N ALA A 366 -16.42 13.01 -0.58
CA ALA A 366 -16.74 12.77 0.83
C ALA A 366 -18.08 13.39 1.24
N GLU A 367 -18.34 14.65 0.86
CA GLU A 367 -19.62 15.31 1.12
C GLU A 367 -20.77 14.57 0.41
N LYS A 368 -20.57 14.16 -0.84
CA LYS A 368 -21.56 13.42 -1.63
C LYS A 368 -21.86 12.05 -1.01
N VAL A 369 -20.84 11.29 -0.60
CA VAL A 369 -21.07 9.95 -0.04
C VAL A 369 -21.77 10.01 1.30
N MET A 370 -21.46 11.01 2.13
CA MET A 370 -22.15 11.22 3.42
C MET A 370 -23.63 11.54 3.26
N SER A 371 -24.05 12.24 2.19
CA SER A 371 -25.46 12.51 1.92
C SER A 371 -26.26 11.25 1.49
N ARG A 372 -25.57 10.14 1.22
CA ARG A 372 -26.17 8.83 0.84
C ARG A 372 -26.16 7.82 1.99
N LYS A 373 -25.73 8.22 3.17
CA LYS A 373 -25.55 7.39 4.35
C LYS A 373 -26.84 6.91 5.01
#